data_8adbdee893bbf3e5d541f2eb7a5b95a9
#
_entry.id   8adbdee893bbf3e5d541f2eb7a5b95a9
#
_cell.length_a   1.000
_cell.length_b   1.000
_cell.length_c   1.000
_cell.angle_alpha   90.00
_cell.angle_beta   90.00
_cell.angle_gamma   90.00
#
_symmetry.space_group_name_H-M   'P 1'
#
loop_
_entity.id
_entity.type
_entity.pdbx_description
1 polymer ?
#
loop_
_entity_poly.entity_id
_entity_poly.type
_entity_poly.pdbx_seq_one_letter_code
_entity_poly.pdbx_strand_id
1 'polypeptide(L)'
;NTPDFRNYKNAEIDKTIDAAMTSLRTITGNSMDLNIMNVKICSVSCALVSIEGMISTSAMSELIFRPIMELSARKSKGNAEQVFDFLTKESLLAAERKTVFNYGDVIQFLFSGFAVIFVEGLSKAVVYGIQGYDKRSVSEPASEQTIMCAQDSFTETIRTNISLVRRRLKTPSLRFEMMQIGKRSSTDVCMVYMSDRASSDAVDRLRKQLKGIKLDTVLTSGYIEPFIDEGFGSSVFSQISYSERPDMICTCLLYTSPSPR
;
A
#
# COMPACT_ATOMS: atom_id res chain seq x y z
N ASN A 1 -8.76 -7.52 18.79
CA ASN A 1 -9.06 -8.16 17.49
C ASN A 1 -8.22 -7.50 16.42
N THR A 2 -7.11 -8.14 16.07
CA THR A 2 -6.22 -7.69 14.99
C THR A 2 -7.00 -7.78 13.68
N PRO A 3 -7.16 -6.70 12.90
CA PRO A 3 -7.75 -6.78 11.58
C PRO A 3 -6.82 -7.58 10.67
N ASP A 4 -7.08 -8.87 10.60
CA ASP A 4 -6.45 -9.82 9.68
C ASP A 4 -7.38 -9.99 8.46
N PHE A 5 -6.82 -10.30 7.28
CA PHE A 5 -7.61 -10.62 6.08
C PHE A 5 -8.66 -11.70 6.35
N ARG A 6 -8.43 -12.58 7.34
CA ARG A 6 -9.35 -13.62 7.80
C ARG A 6 -10.69 -13.06 8.31
N ASN A 7 -10.67 -11.87 8.89
CA ASN A 7 -11.89 -11.22 9.40
C ASN A 7 -12.86 -10.82 8.28
N TYR A 8 -12.37 -10.72 7.05
CA TYR A 8 -13.14 -10.32 5.87
C TYR A 8 -13.48 -11.48 4.92
N LYS A 9 -13.18 -12.74 5.30
CA LYS A 9 -13.50 -13.92 4.48
C LYS A 9 -15.00 -14.15 4.29
N ASN A 10 -15.82 -13.70 5.23
CA ASN A 10 -17.27 -13.78 5.15
C ASN A 10 -17.92 -12.52 4.54
N ALA A 11 -17.13 -11.51 4.20
CA ALA A 11 -17.61 -10.29 3.58
C ALA A 11 -17.58 -10.44 2.06
N GLU A 12 -18.77 -10.59 1.46
CA GLU A 12 -18.94 -10.69 0.01
C GLU A 12 -18.52 -9.38 -0.68
N ILE A 13 -18.10 -9.50 -1.93
CA ILE A 13 -17.75 -8.34 -2.77
C ILE A 13 -19.03 -7.61 -3.17
N ASP A 14 -19.04 -6.28 -2.98
CA ASP A 14 -20.13 -5.42 -3.41
C ASP A 14 -20.30 -5.45 -4.94
N LYS A 15 -21.57 -5.40 -5.40
CA LYS A 15 -21.89 -5.44 -6.84
C LYS A 15 -21.48 -4.17 -7.58
N THR A 16 -21.53 -3.03 -6.91
CA THR A 16 -21.17 -1.75 -7.52
C THR A 16 -19.71 -1.40 -7.22
N ILE A 17 -19.02 -0.86 -8.20
CA ILE A 17 -17.62 -0.45 -8.05
C ILE A 17 -17.48 0.59 -6.94
N ASP A 18 -18.38 1.56 -6.86
CA ASP A 18 -18.30 2.63 -5.85
C ASP A 18 -18.39 2.05 -4.42
N ALA A 19 -19.30 1.11 -4.17
CA ALA A 19 -19.40 0.44 -2.88
C ALA A 19 -18.16 -0.42 -2.61
N ALA A 20 -17.70 -1.18 -3.60
CA ALA A 20 -16.51 -2.02 -3.48
C ALA A 20 -15.25 -1.19 -3.17
N MET A 21 -15.06 -0.05 -3.84
CA MET A 21 -13.92 0.83 -3.58
C MET A 21 -14.03 1.51 -2.20
N THR A 22 -15.24 1.86 -1.78
CA THR A 22 -15.47 2.41 -0.43
C THR A 22 -15.15 1.37 0.65
N SER A 23 -15.60 0.13 0.47
CA SER A 23 -15.28 -0.98 1.37
C SER A 23 -13.77 -1.23 1.45
N LEU A 24 -13.06 -1.28 0.32
CA LEU A 24 -11.61 -1.44 0.30
C LEU A 24 -10.88 -0.28 0.98
N ARG A 25 -11.28 0.96 0.73
CA ARG A 25 -10.71 2.14 1.40
C ARG A 25 -10.92 2.08 2.92
N THR A 26 -12.09 1.65 3.36
CA THR A 26 -12.39 1.47 4.80
C THR A 26 -11.50 0.41 5.42
N ILE A 27 -11.38 -0.76 4.77
CA ILE A 27 -10.56 -1.87 5.26
C ILE A 27 -9.08 -1.47 5.33
N THR A 28 -8.56 -0.82 4.29
CA THR A 28 -7.17 -0.38 4.24
C THR A 28 -6.92 0.95 4.97
N GLY A 29 -7.99 1.59 5.52
CA GLY A 29 -7.91 2.89 6.17
C GLY A 29 -7.42 4.00 5.25
N ASN A 30 -7.76 3.92 3.99
CA ASN A 30 -7.35 4.87 2.96
C ASN A 30 -5.82 5.02 2.88
N SER A 31 -5.08 3.93 3.10
CA SER A 31 -3.62 3.92 3.00
C SER A 31 -3.18 4.37 1.61
N MET A 32 -2.18 5.23 1.54
CA MET A 32 -1.77 5.89 0.30
C MET A 32 -1.19 4.95 -0.77
N ASP A 33 -0.74 3.78 -0.37
CA ASP A 33 -0.19 2.76 -1.28
C ASP A 33 -1.28 1.94 -2.01
N LEU A 34 -2.57 2.12 -1.66
CA LEU A 34 -3.68 1.54 -2.40
C LEU A 34 -3.95 2.35 -3.67
N ASN A 35 -3.62 1.78 -4.81
CA ASN A 35 -3.87 2.37 -6.12
C ASN A 35 -5.16 1.82 -6.72
N ILE A 36 -6.09 2.70 -7.05
CA ILE A 36 -7.37 2.38 -7.69
C ILE A 36 -7.45 3.12 -9.02
N MET A 37 -7.62 2.37 -10.09
CA MET A 37 -7.65 2.86 -11.45
C MET A 37 -8.97 2.46 -12.11
N ASN A 38 -9.81 3.44 -12.44
CA ASN A 38 -11.07 3.20 -13.14
C ASN A 38 -10.79 3.04 -14.64
N VAL A 39 -11.27 1.94 -15.21
CA VAL A 39 -11.13 1.61 -16.62
C VAL A 39 -12.46 1.20 -17.20
N LYS A 40 -12.68 1.43 -18.50
CA LYS A 40 -13.85 0.92 -19.22
C LYS A 40 -13.44 -0.18 -20.18
N ILE A 41 -14.10 -1.32 -20.12
CA ILE A 41 -13.86 -2.47 -20.99
C ILE A 41 -15.16 -2.75 -21.74
N CYS A 42 -15.17 -2.60 -23.07
CA CYS A 42 -16.38 -2.77 -23.89
C CYS A 42 -17.61 -1.99 -23.34
N SER A 43 -17.42 -0.75 -22.91
CA SER A 43 -18.41 0.12 -22.27
C SER A 43 -18.85 -0.27 -20.84
N VAL A 44 -18.35 -1.35 -20.29
CA VAL A 44 -18.59 -1.74 -18.89
C VAL A 44 -17.56 -1.08 -17.99
N SER A 45 -18.01 -0.45 -16.91
CA SER A 45 -17.12 0.13 -15.90
C SER A 45 -16.42 -0.98 -15.13
N CYS A 46 -15.10 -0.82 -14.93
CA CYS A 46 -14.26 -1.73 -14.17
C CYS A 46 -13.32 -0.92 -13.28
N ALA A 47 -12.87 -1.50 -12.18
CA ALA A 47 -11.84 -0.93 -11.33
C ALA A 47 -10.66 -1.89 -11.20
N LEU A 48 -9.48 -1.43 -11.58
CA LEU A 48 -8.22 -2.13 -11.35
C LEU A 48 -7.63 -1.61 -10.03
N VAL A 49 -7.38 -2.54 -9.12
CA VAL A 49 -6.83 -2.23 -7.79
C VAL A 49 -5.50 -2.95 -7.62
N SER A 50 -4.54 -2.24 -7.06
CA SER A 50 -3.21 -2.77 -6.78
C SER A 50 -2.55 -2.05 -5.60
N ILE A 51 -1.51 -2.65 -5.03
CA ILE A 51 -0.66 -1.99 -4.03
C ILE A 51 0.61 -1.47 -4.72
N GLU A 52 0.87 -0.19 -4.53
CA GLU A 52 2.03 0.48 -5.12
C GLU A 52 3.35 -0.18 -4.67
N GLY A 53 4.27 -0.36 -5.60
CA GLY A 53 5.58 -0.99 -5.33
C GLY A 53 5.55 -2.50 -5.07
N MET A 54 4.37 -3.15 -5.16
CA MET A 54 4.22 -4.60 -5.03
C MET A 54 4.06 -5.30 -6.39
N ILE A 55 3.68 -4.56 -7.42
CA ILE A 55 3.42 -5.06 -8.76
C ILE A 55 4.49 -4.56 -9.74
N SER A 56 4.69 -5.30 -10.83
CA SER A 56 5.48 -4.85 -11.97
C SER A 56 4.62 -3.99 -12.90
N THR A 57 5.01 -2.73 -13.10
CA THR A 57 4.32 -1.80 -14.01
C THR A 57 4.42 -2.25 -15.46
N SER A 58 5.54 -2.85 -15.86
CA SER A 58 5.73 -3.44 -17.19
C SER A 58 4.81 -4.64 -17.40
N ALA A 59 4.75 -5.56 -16.42
CA ALA A 59 3.84 -6.70 -16.48
C ALA A 59 2.37 -6.26 -16.51
N MET A 60 2.00 -5.25 -15.74
CA MET A 60 0.65 -4.68 -15.77
C MET A 60 0.30 -4.12 -17.15
N SER A 61 1.22 -3.40 -17.78
CA SER A 61 1.03 -2.85 -19.11
C SER A 61 0.84 -3.95 -20.16
N GLU A 62 1.73 -4.94 -20.19
CA GLU A 62 1.74 -6.00 -21.21
C GLU A 62 0.63 -7.04 -21.00
N LEU A 63 0.39 -7.45 -19.74
CA LEU A 63 -0.48 -8.58 -19.43
C LEU A 63 -1.93 -8.18 -19.14
N ILE A 64 -2.19 -6.92 -18.79
CA ILE A 64 -3.53 -6.43 -18.45
C ILE A 64 -3.99 -5.37 -19.46
N PHE A 65 -3.28 -4.25 -19.55
CA PHE A 65 -3.78 -3.12 -20.36
C PHE A 65 -3.80 -3.41 -21.84
N ARG A 66 -2.75 -4.01 -22.40
CA ARG A 66 -2.68 -4.33 -23.82
C ARG A 66 -3.82 -5.23 -24.27
N PRO A 67 -4.11 -6.39 -23.63
CA PRO A 67 -5.26 -7.21 -23.99
C PRO A 67 -6.61 -6.51 -23.85
N ILE A 68 -6.78 -5.68 -22.82
CA ILE A 68 -8.01 -4.88 -22.63
C ILE A 68 -8.20 -3.89 -23.77
N MET A 69 -7.15 -3.20 -24.18
CA MET A 69 -7.21 -2.24 -25.30
C MET A 69 -7.51 -2.95 -26.64
N GLU A 70 -6.88 -4.09 -26.89
CA GLU A 70 -7.13 -4.89 -28.10
C GLU A 70 -8.57 -5.41 -28.16
N LEU A 71 -9.12 -5.87 -27.02
CA LEU A 71 -10.52 -6.29 -26.94
C LEU A 71 -11.46 -5.08 -27.21
N SER A 72 -11.21 -3.96 -26.53
CA SER A 72 -12.07 -2.77 -26.67
C SER A 72 -12.04 -2.19 -28.08
N ALA A 73 -10.94 -2.36 -28.81
CA ALA A 73 -10.83 -1.99 -30.22
C ALA A 73 -11.66 -2.91 -31.14
N ARG A 74 -11.77 -4.20 -30.81
CA ARG A 74 -12.54 -5.18 -31.59
C ARG A 74 -14.03 -5.20 -31.25
N LYS A 75 -14.38 -4.92 -30.00
CA LYS A 75 -15.75 -5.04 -29.47
C LYS A 75 -16.11 -3.80 -28.64
N SER A 76 -16.94 -2.92 -29.20
CA SER A 76 -17.29 -1.65 -28.56
C SER A 76 -18.32 -1.77 -27.44
N LYS A 77 -19.14 -2.83 -27.42
CA LYS A 77 -20.19 -3.05 -26.41
C LYS A 77 -20.15 -4.49 -25.90
N GLY A 78 -20.30 -4.66 -24.59
CA GLY A 78 -20.41 -5.94 -23.91
C GLY A 78 -21.25 -5.82 -22.64
N ASN A 79 -21.63 -6.95 -22.05
CA ASN A 79 -22.22 -6.98 -20.72
C ASN A 79 -21.17 -7.40 -19.68
N ALA A 80 -21.48 -7.23 -18.39
CA ALA A 80 -20.57 -7.51 -17.28
C ALA A 80 -20.02 -8.95 -17.31
N GLU A 81 -20.87 -9.95 -17.57
CA GLU A 81 -20.45 -11.36 -17.63
C GLU A 81 -19.53 -11.65 -18.81
N GLN A 82 -19.77 -11.04 -19.98
CA GLN A 82 -18.89 -11.19 -21.14
C GLN A 82 -17.50 -10.59 -20.90
N VAL A 83 -17.45 -9.43 -20.24
CA VAL A 83 -16.18 -8.81 -19.84
C VAL A 83 -15.47 -9.69 -18.80
N PHE A 84 -16.20 -10.21 -17.83
CA PHE A 84 -15.62 -11.11 -16.82
C PHE A 84 -15.09 -12.41 -17.43
N ASP A 85 -15.84 -13.02 -18.35
CA ASP A 85 -15.42 -14.23 -19.09
C ASP A 85 -14.16 -13.97 -19.91
N PHE A 86 -14.07 -12.82 -20.58
CA PHE A 86 -12.83 -12.43 -21.27
C PHE A 86 -11.65 -12.33 -20.29
N LEU A 87 -11.84 -11.63 -19.19
CA LEU A 87 -10.80 -11.46 -18.18
C LEU A 87 -10.35 -12.80 -17.57
N THR A 88 -11.24 -13.79 -17.48
CA THR A 88 -10.94 -15.10 -16.89
C THR A 88 -10.48 -16.15 -17.89
N LYS A 89 -10.99 -16.15 -19.12
CA LYS A 89 -10.80 -17.26 -20.08
C LYS A 89 -9.90 -16.90 -21.27
N GLU A 90 -10.03 -15.70 -21.82
CA GLU A 90 -9.43 -15.34 -23.12
C GLU A 90 -8.15 -14.51 -23.00
N SER A 91 -7.87 -13.91 -21.86
CA SER A 91 -6.64 -13.12 -21.67
C SER A 91 -5.43 -14.09 -21.59
N LEU A 92 -4.80 -14.34 -22.71
CA LEU A 92 -3.76 -15.35 -22.91
C LEU A 92 -2.41 -15.06 -22.22
N LEU A 93 -2.21 -13.88 -21.66
CA LEU A 93 -0.89 -13.40 -21.27
C LEU A 93 -0.61 -13.40 -19.77
N ALA A 94 -1.62 -13.50 -18.90
CA ALA A 94 -1.39 -13.53 -17.45
C ALA A 94 -1.06 -14.95 -16.99
N ALA A 95 0.09 -15.14 -16.37
CA ALA A 95 0.60 -16.44 -15.95
C ALA A 95 -0.28 -17.07 -14.84
N GLU A 96 -0.79 -16.27 -13.91
CA GLU A 96 -1.62 -16.73 -12.80
C GLU A 96 -2.89 -15.88 -12.69
N ARG A 97 -4.04 -16.55 -12.72
CA ARG A 97 -5.36 -15.92 -12.60
C ARG A 97 -6.24 -16.69 -11.62
N LYS A 98 -7.01 -15.96 -10.83
CA LYS A 98 -7.97 -16.56 -9.91
C LYS A 98 -9.20 -15.68 -9.79
N THR A 99 -10.37 -16.29 -9.65
CA THR A 99 -11.60 -15.59 -9.27
C THR A 99 -11.75 -15.60 -7.77
N VAL A 100 -12.13 -14.47 -7.20
CA VAL A 100 -12.37 -14.29 -5.77
C VAL A 100 -13.77 -13.72 -5.54
N PHE A 101 -14.37 -14.06 -4.39
CA PHE A 101 -15.76 -13.75 -4.08
C PHE A 101 -15.93 -12.97 -2.77
N ASN A 102 -14.87 -12.78 -2.00
CA ASN A 102 -14.89 -12.12 -0.71
C ASN A 102 -13.70 -11.16 -0.54
N TYR A 103 -13.87 -10.19 0.36
CA TYR A 103 -12.83 -9.20 0.61
C TYR A 103 -11.58 -9.78 1.29
N GLY A 104 -11.71 -10.85 2.05
CA GLY A 104 -10.54 -11.50 2.68
C GLY A 104 -9.55 -12.00 1.65
N ASP A 105 -10.03 -12.68 0.60
CA ASP A 105 -9.19 -13.16 -0.49
C ASP A 105 -8.65 -11.99 -1.33
N VAL A 106 -9.48 -10.97 -1.61
CA VAL A 106 -9.04 -9.75 -2.30
C VAL A 106 -7.85 -9.12 -1.58
N ILE A 107 -7.95 -8.91 -0.27
CA ILE A 107 -6.90 -8.27 0.54
C ILE A 107 -5.65 -9.15 0.58
N GLN A 108 -5.81 -10.45 0.76
CA GLN A 108 -4.70 -11.40 0.78
C GLN A 108 -3.89 -11.33 -0.51
N PHE A 109 -4.56 -11.31 -1.67
CA PHE A 109 -3.90 -11.22 -2.96
C PHE A 109 -3.29 -9.84 -3.21
N LEU A 110 -3.98 -8.76 -2.91
CA LEU A 110 -3.45 -7.40 -3.06
C LEU A 110 -2.13 -7.22 -2.29
N PHE A 111 -2.09 -7.61 -1.01
CA PHE A 111 -0.88 -7.52 -0.21
C PHE A 111 0.18 -8.60 -0.53
N SER A 112 -0.14 -9.52 -1.42
CA SER A 112 0.82 -10.47 -2.00
C SER A 112 1.37 -10.01 -3.36
N GLY A 113 1.01 -8.81 -3.83
CA GLY A 113 1.52 -8.22 -5.06
C GLY A 113 0.74 -8.62 -6.31
N PHE A 114 -0.53 -8.96 -6.15
CA PHE A 114 -1.43 -9.20 -7.28
C PHE A 114 -2.24 -7.94 -7.59
N ALA A 115 -2.67 -7.80 -8.83
CA ALA A 115 -3.70 -6.84 -9.20
C ALA A 115 -5.08 -7.50 -9.18
N VAL A 116 -6.10 -6.75 -8.81
CA VAL A 116 -7.49 -7.20 -8.75
C VAL A 116 -8.36 -6.33 -9.64
N ILE A 117 -9.15 -6.94 -10.50
CA ILE A 117 -10.11 -6.25 -11.37
C ILE A 117 -11.53 -6.56 -10.91
N PHE A 118 -12.26 -5.51 -10.57
CA PHE A 118 -13.68 -5.51 -10.28
C PHE A 118 -14.46 -5.10 -11.53
N VAL A 119 -15.60 -5.75 -11.77
CA VAL A 119 -16.49 -5.46 -12.90
C VAL A 119 -17.83 -5.02 -12.34
N GLU A 120 -18.34 -3.89 -12.84
CA GLU A 120 -19.63 -3.33 -12.42
C GLU A 120 -20.77 -4.36 -12.55
N GLY A 121 -21.57 -4.49 -11.52
CA GLY A 121 -22.71 -5.39 -11.47
C GLY A 121 -22.40 -6.81 -10.97
N LEU A 122 -21.14 -7.16 -10.68
CA LEU A 122 -20.74 -8.51 -10.25
C LEU A 122 -20.19 -8.53 -8.82
N SER A 123 -20.62 -9.54 -8.02
CA SER A 123 -20.08 -9.80 -6.67
C SER A 123 -18.87 -10.73 -6.71
N LYS A 124 -18.01 -10.59 -7.70
CA LYS A 124 -16.79 -11.37 -7.91
C LYS A 124 -15.73 -10.52 -8.58
N ALA A 125 -14.46 -10.82 -8.35
CA ALA A 125 -13.34 -10.12 -8.94
C ALA A 125 -12.32 -11.10 -9.53
N VAL A 126 -11.52 -10.62 -10.48
CA VAL A 126 -10.43 -11.39 -11.08
C VAL A 126 -9.10 -10.90 -10.52
N VAL A 127 -8.27 -11.83 -10.09
CA VAL A 127 -6.92 -11.57 -9.57
C VAL A 127 -5.90 -11.97 -10.62
N TYR A 128 -4.89 -11.12 -10.82
CA TYR A 128 -3.78 -11.34 -11.74
C TYR A 128 -2.43 -11.35 -11.02
N GLY A 129 -1.66 -12.42 -11.23
CA GLY A 129 -0.28 -12.55 -10.75
C GLY A 129 0.67 -11.70 -11.60
N ILE A 130 0.88 -10.46 -11.20
CA ILE A 130 1.83 -9.54 -11.83
C ILE A 130 2.87 -9.05 -10.82
N GLN A 131 3.23 -9.93 -9.90
CA GLN A 131 4.25 -9.66 -8.90
C GLN A 131 5.55 -9.26 -9.59
N GLY A 132 6.11 -8.18 -9.14
CA GLY A 132 7.38 -7.71 -9.65
C GLY A 132 7.79 -6.46 -8.91
N TYR A 133 9.03 -6.48 -8.51
CA TYR A 133 9.66 -5.33 -7.88
C TYR A 133 10.60 -4.75 -8.91
N ASP A 134 10.55 -3.45 -9.11
CA ASP A 134 11.66 -2.80 -9.78
C ASP A 134 12.91 -3.10 -8.96
N LYS A 135 13.72 -4.02 -9.45
CA LYS A 135 15.03 -4.39 -8.89
C LYS A 135 16.03 -3.25 -9.16
N ARG A 136 15.73 -2.05 -8.70
CA ARG A 136 16.79 -1.07 -8.55
C ARG A 136 17.62 -1.52 -7.35
N SER A 137 18.91 -1.51 -7.53
CA SER A 137 19.91 -1.93 -6.55
C SER A 137 19.56 -1.39 -5.15
N VAL A 138 18.96 -2.22 -4.32
CA VAL A 138 18.86 -1.94 -2.89
C VAL A 138 20.27 -2.08 -2.37
N SER A 139 20.88 -0.97 -1.93
CA SER A 139 22.22 -0.96 -1.39
C SER A 139 22.26 -1.55 0.01
N GLU A 140 23.42 -2.06 0.40
CA GLU A 140 23.66 -2.48 1.78
C GLU A 140 23.65 -1.26 2.71
N PRO A 141 23.18 -1.39 3.97
CA PRO A 141 23.21 -0.31 4.94
C PRO A 141 24.66 0.10 5.23
N ALA A 142 24.95 1.38 5.07
CA ALA A 142 26.31 1.88 5.25
C ALA A 142 26.71 1.96 6.73
N SER A 143 25.76 2.19 7.63
CA SER A 143 25.99 2.46 9.06
C SER A 143 25.64 1.30 9.98
N GLU A 144 24.86 0.30 9.54
CA GLU A 144 24.32 -0.77 10.38
C GLU A 144 24.58 -2.16 9.78
N GLN A 145 25.84 -2.47 9.48
CA GLN A 145 26.21 -3.77 8.90
C GLN A 145 26.01 -4.92 9.91
N THR A 146 25.24 -5.94 9.50
CA THR A 146 25.04 -7.16 10.28
C THR A 146 25.33 -8.39 9.44
N ILE A 147 25.99 -9.38 10.06
CA ILE A 147 26.48 -10.61 9.39
C ILE A 147 25.31 -11.58 9.07
N MET A 148 24.17 -11.50 9.78
CA MET A 148 23.09 -12.49 9.70
C MET A 148 21.68 -11.93 9.42
N CYS A 149 21.53 -10.68 9.00
CA CYS A 149 20.22 -10.05 8.74
C CYS A 149 20.06 -9.64 7.28
N ALA A 150 18.83 -9.27 6.91
CA ALA A 150 18.55 -8.71 5.61
C ALA A 150 19.44 -7.47 5.37
N GLN A 151 20.11 -7.42 4.23
CA GLN A 151 21.03 -6.34 3.86
C GLN A 151 20.33 -5.18 3.15
N ASP A 152 18.99 -5.21 3.09
CA ASP A 152 18.21 -4.14 2.49
C ASP A 152 18.28 -2.87 3.34
N SER A 153 18.57 -1.73 2.73
CA SER A 153 18.52 -0.40 3.34
C SER A 153 17.45 0.46 2.69
N PHE A 154 16.98 1.48 3.41
CA PHE A 154 16.17 2.53 2.83
C PHE A 154 16.97 3.30 1.78
N THR A 155 16.27 3.79 0.76
CA THR A 155 16.79 4.55 -0.36
C THR A 155 16.29 5.99 -0.29
N GLU A 156 16.78 6.86 -1.17
CA GLU A 156 16.31 8.24 -1.28
C GLU A 156 14.86 8.33 -1.77
N THR A 157 14.34 7.27 -2.38
CA THR A 157 13.00 7.25 -2.95
C THR A 157 11.99 6.74 -1.92
N ILE A 158 11.16 7.63 -1.38
CA ILE A 158 10.16 7.30 -0.35
C ILE A 158 9.18 6.19 -0.78
N ARG A 159 8.78 6.14 -2.05
CA ARG A 159 7.89 5.09 -2.59
C ARG A 159 8.55 3.71 -2.56
N THR A 160 9.84 3.63 -2.85
CA THR A 160 10.62 2.39 -2.69
C THR A 160 10.64 1.96 -1.23
N ASN A 161 10.87 2.89 -0.31
CA ASN A 161 10.90 2.62 1.13
C ASN A 161 9.56 2.12 1.67
N ILE A 162 8.45 2.71 1.24
CA ILE A 162 7.10 2.23 1.55
C ILE A 162 6.93 0.77 1.08
N SER A 163 7.36 0.45 -0.14
CA SER A 163 7.28 -0.91 -0.66
C SER A 163 8.13 -1.92 0.13
N LEU A 164 9.31 -1.52 0.60
CA LEU A 164 10.17 -2.37 1.44
C LEU A 164 9.50 -2.74 2.77
N VAL A 165 8.79 -1.80 3.39
CA VAL A 165 8.02 -2.05 4.61
C VAL A 165 6.78 -2.89 4.30
N ARG A 166 6.01 -2.56 3.26
CA ARG A 166 4.80 -3.28 2.86
C ARG A 166 5.05 -4.75 2.52
N ARG A 167 6.18 -5.07 1.87
CA ARG A 167 6.57 -6.45 1.55
C ARG A 167 6.77 -7.33 2.78
N ARG A 168 7.25 -6.72 3.87
CA ARG A 168 7.48 -7.42 5.14
C ARG A 168 6.21 -7.52 5.98
N LEU A 169 5.36 -6.50 5.93
CA LEU A 169 4.12 -6.41 6.72
C LEU A 169 2.90 -6.40 5.79
N LYS A 170 2.46 -7.60 5.39
CA LYS A 170 1.33 -7.83 4.48
C LYS A 170 -0.01 -7.82 5.23
N THR A 171 -0.32 -6.74 5.91
CA THR A 171 -1.53 -6.59 6.72
C THR A 171 -2.29 -5.31 6.39
N PRO A 172 -3.65 -5.37 6.40
CA PRO A 172 -4.46 -4.18 6.22
C PRO A 172 -4.35 -3.18 7.38
N SER A 173 -3.78 -3.60 8.55
CA SER A 173 -3.58 -2.69 9.68
C SER A 173 -2.44 -1.70 9.46
N LEU A 174 -1.49 -2.00 8.59
CA LEU A 174 -0.39 -1.09 8.27
C LEU A 174 -0.90 0.09 7.45
N ARG A 175 -0.66 1.29 7.93
CA ARG A 175 -1.10 2.56 7.33
C ARG A 175 0.09 3.39 6.90
N PHE A 176 -0.05 4.03 5.76
CA PHE A 176 0.89 5.02 5.24
C PHE A 176 0.15 6.33 4.98
N GLU A 177 0.60 7.40 5.59
CA GLU A 177 0.07 8.75 5.37
C GLU A 177 1.18 9.66 4.85
N MET A 178 1.06 10.12 3.62
CA MET A 178 2.00 11.05 3.01
C MET A 178 1.65 12.48 3.34
N MET A 179 2.66 13.29 3.60
CA MET A 179 2.55 14.74 3.74
C MET A 179 3.78 15.43 3.19
N GLN A 180 3.66 16.70 2.87
CA GLN A 180 4.78 17.53 2.45
C GLN A 180 5.11 18.55 3.53
N ILE A 181 6.39 18.65 3.89
CA ILE A 181 6.90 19.57 4.90
C ILE A 181 7.98 20.47 4.28
N GLY A 182 8.01 21.72 4.71
CA GLY A 182 8.91 22.75 4.19
C GLY A 182 8.27 23.57 3.07
N LYS A 183 8.21 24.88 3.25
CA LYS A 183 7.57 25.82 2.32
C LYS A 183 8.26 25.86 0.95
N ARG A 184 9.57 25.71 0.94
CA ARG A 184 10.40 25.77 -0.29
C ARG A 184 10.86 24.39 -0.75
N SER A 185 11.21 23.50 0.19
CA SER A 185 11.68 22.17 -0.17
C SER A 185 10.56 21.21 -0.56
N SER A 186 9.34 21.41 -0.02
CA SER A 186 8.20 20.49 -0.23
C SER A 186 8.60 19.02 -0.06
N THR A 187 9.34 18.74 1.00
CA THR A 187 9.94 17.42 1.25
C THR A 187 8.84 16.42 1.60
N ASP A 188 8.80 15.32 0.87
CA ASP A 188 7.86 14.23 1.14
C ASP A 188 8.22 13.51 2.43
N VAL A 189 7.27 13.42 3.33
CA VAL A 189 7.38 12.70 4.61
C VAL A 189 6.23 11.71 4.71
N CYS A 190 6.52 10.47 5.05
CA CYS A 190 5.52 9.43 5.23
C CYS A 190 5.43 9.01 6.70
N MET A 191 4.28 9.21 7.32
CA MET A 191 3.98 8.65 8.62
C MET A 191 3.50 7.20 8.46
N VAL A 192 4.10 6.28 9.20
CA VAL A 192 3.80 4.84 9.14
C VAL A 192 3.39 4.33 10.52
N TYR A 193 2.30 3.61 10.62
CA TYR A 193 1.83 3.05 11.89
C TYR A 193 0.93 1.82 11.70
N MET A 194 0.79 1.03 12.76
CA MET A 194 -0.16 -0.08 12.83
C MET A 194 -1.46 0.40 13.48
N SER A 195 -2.57 0.43 12.73
CA SER A 195 -3.86 0.95 13.22
C SER A 195 -4.48 0.13 14.36
N ASP A 196 -4.07 -1.13 14.52
CA ASP A 196 -4.50 -2.02 15.59
C ASP A 196 -3.64 -1.94 16.86
N ARG A 197 -2.55 -1.17 16.81
CA ARG A 197 -1.57 -1.05 17.92
C ARG A 197 -1.32 0.38 18.35
N ALA A 198 -1.22 1.30 17.40
CA ALA A 198 -0.99 2.70 17.70
C ALA A 198 -2.24 3.34 18.32
N SER A 199 -2.05 4.10 19.39
CA SER A 199 -3.12 4.90 19.97
C SER A 199 -3.57 5.98 18.98
N SER A 200 -4.88 6.13 18.77
CA SER A 200 -5.45 7.19 17.94
C SER A 200 -4.96 8.58 18.35
N ASP A 201 -4.89 8.82 19.67
CA ASP A 201 -4.45 10.11 20.22
C ASP A 201 -2.98 10.40 19.90
N ALA A 202 -2.11 9.36 19.92
CA ALA A 202 -0.70 9.50 19.56
C ALA A 202 -0.54 9.78 18.07
N VAL A 203 -1.28 9.05 17.21
CA VAL A 203 -1.29 9.28 15.76
C VAL A 203 -1.78 10.69 15.42
N ASP A 204 -2.88 11.13 16.04
CA ASP A 204 -3.44 12.46 15.78
C ASP A 204 -2.53 13.58 16.27
N ARG A 205 -1.87 13.38 17.41
CA ARG A 205 -0.88 14.32 17.95
C ARG A 205 0.29 14.46 16.99
N LEU A 206 0.91 13.34 16.58
CA LEU A 206 2.02 13.34 15.64
C LEU A 206 1.63 13.98 14.30
N ARG A 207 0.44 13.66 13.79
CA ARG A 207 -0.09 14.25 12.56
C ARG A 207 -0.23 15.77 12.67
N LYS A 208 -0.73 16.28 13.81
CA LYS A 208 -0.84 17.73 14.08
C LYS A 208 0.53 18.38 14.19
N GLN A 209 1.48 17.75 14.88
CA GLN A 209 2.85 18.27 15.03
C GLN A 209 3.53 18.38 13.66
N LEU A 210 3.52 17.31 12.86
CA LEU A 210 4.11 17.30 11.52
C LEU A 210 3.49 18.36 10.60
N LYS A 211 2.16 18.49 10.58
CA LYS A 211 1.46 19.54 9.81
C LYS A 211 1.70 20.95 10.33
N GLY A 212 2.06 21.08 11.59
CA GLY A 212 2.37 22.37 12.24
C GLY A 212 3.77 22.90 11.95
N ILE A 213 4.64 22.11 11.37
CA ILE A 213 6.04 22.50 11.07
C ILE A 213 6.07 23.62 10.02
N LYS A 214 6.58 24.78 10.41
CA LYS A 214 6.67 25.99 9.56
C LYS A 214 8.11 26.29 9.15
N LEU A 215 8.85 25.30 8.72
CA LEU A 215 10.19 25.48 8.19
C LEU A 215 10.15 25.85 6.71
N ASP A 216 11.12 26.60 6.24
CA ASP A 216 11.27 26.88 4.82
C ASP A 216 11.84 25.66 4.08
N THR A 217 12.76 24.94 4.70
CA THR A 217 13.40 23.75 4.13
C THR A 217 13.55 22.65 5.17
N VAL A 218 13.32 21.39 4.74
CA VAL A 218 13.58 20.17 5.51
C VAL A 218 14.44 19.27 4.61
N LEU A 219 15.71 19.14 4.95
CA LEU A 219 16.66 18.38 4.13
C LEU A 219 16.96 16.99 4.69
N THR A 220 16.81 16.82 6.01
CA THR A 220 17.03 15.54 6.68
C THR A 220 15.99 15.35 7.80
N SER A 221 15.84 14.11 8.27
CA SER A 221 14.94 13.76 9.39
C SER A 221 15.25 14.52 10.68
N GLY A 222 16.50 14.89 10.93
CA GLY A 222 16.90 15.67 12.09
C GLY A 222 16.25 17.04 12.22
N TYR A 223 15.77 17.63 11.11
CA TYR A 223 15.02 18.90 11.16
C TYR A 223 13.63 18.74 11.77
N ILE A 224 13.08 17.53 11.77
CA ILE A 224 11.72 17.23 12.27
C ILE A 224 11.72 16.91 13.76
N GLU A 225 12.81 16.32 14.27
CA GLU A 225 12.97 15.85 15.65
C GLU A 225 12.55 16.87 16.72
N PRO A 226 13.01 18.15 16.71
CA PRO A 226 12.64 19.11 17.72
C PRO A 226 11.13 19.36 17.85
N PHE A 227 10.40 19.24 16.74
CA PHE A 227 8.94 19.48 16.71
C PHE A 227 8.13 18.29 17.22
N ILE A 228 8.73 17.10 17.24
CA ILE A 228 8.10 15.87 17.73
C ILE A 228 8.40 15.70 19.22
N ASP A 229 9.61 15.98 19.65
CA ASP A 229 10.10 15.75 21.02
C ASP A 229 9.47 16.72 22.05
N GLU A 230 9.13 17.96 21.66
CA GLU A 230 8.45 18.94 22.52
C GLU A 230 7.10 18.45 23.09
N GLY A 231 6.50 17.40 22.51
CA GLY A 231 5.22 16.82 22.91
C GLY A 231 5.28 15.74 24.01
N PHE A 232 6.46 15.23 24.35
CA PHE A 232 6.62 14.08 25.27
C PHE A 232 7.09 14.45 26.67
N GLY A 233 7.14 15.73 27.02
CA GLY A 233 7.61 16.21 28.33
C GLY A 233 9.14 16.28 28.42
N SER A 234 9.67 16.86 29.48
CA SER A 234 11.10 17.08 29.70
C SER A 234 11.84 15.77 30.03
N SER A 235 11.88 14.83 29.09
CA SER A 235 12.76 13.67 29.18
C SER A 235 14.19 14.07 28.85
N VAL A 236 15.13 13.73 29.71
CA VAL A 236 16.57 13.95 29.49
C VAL A 236 17.12 13.03 28.38
N PHE A 237 16.34 12.02 27.97
CA PHE A 237 16.72 11.06 26.93
C PHE A 237 15.84 11.25 25.70
N SER A 238 16.47 11.30 24.53
CA SER A 238 15.76 11.28 23.25
C SER A 238 14.91 10.01 23.17
N GLN A 239 13.61 10.19 22.89
CA GLN A 239 12.67 9.09 22.66
C GLN A 239 12.61 8.69 21.20
N ILE A 240 13.39 9.33 20.36
CA ILE A 240 13.46 9.11 18.92
C ILE A 240 14.71 8.28 18.61
N SER A 241 14.53 7.24 17.84
CA SER A 241 15.62 6.44 17.28
C SER A 241 15.58 6.49 15.75
N TYR A 242 16.73 6.38 15.13
CA TYR A 242 16.91 6.37 13.69
C TYR A 242 17.35 4.98 13.23
N SER A 243 16.88 4.56 12.08
CA SER A 243 17.36 3.34 11.42
C SER A 243 17.23 3.47 9.91
N GLU A 244 18.24 3.01 9.19
CA GLU A 244 18.22 2.85 7.74
C GLU A 244 17.66 1.49 7.31
N ARG A 245 17.32 0.63 8.27
CA ARG A 245 16.94 -0.77 8.05
C ARG A 245 15.43 -0.98 8.09
N PRO A 246 14.83 -1.42 6.97
CA PRO A 246 13.39 -1.72 6.92
C PRO A 246 12.95 -2.84 7.87
N ASP A 247 13.80 -3.84 8.13
CA ASP A 247 13.50 -4.95 9.05
C ASP A 247 13.39 -4.47 10.50
N MET A 248 14.28 -3.55 10.93
CA MET A 248 14.21 -2.94 12.26
C MET A 248 12.93 -2.12 12.43
N ILE A 249 12.58 -1.30 11.44
CA ILE A 249 11.35 -0.51 11.48
C ILE A 249 10.12 -1.44 11.54
N CYS A 250 10.08 -2.51 10.75
CA CYS A 250 8.99 -3.50 10.82
C CYS A 250 8.91 -4.17 12.20
N THR A 251 10.04 -4.49 12.80
CA THR A 251 10.09 -5.04 14.16
C THR A 251 9.55 -4.04 15.18
N CYS A 252 9.96 -2.76 15.10
CA CYS A 252 9.42 -1.72 15.96
C CYS A 252 7.91 -1.56 15.80
N LEU A 253 7.37 -1.55 14.57
CA LEU A 253 5.94 -1.45 14.31
C LEU A 253 5.13 -2.61 14.90
N LEU A 254 5.72 -3.81 15.00
CA LEU A 254 5.07 -5.01 15.54
C LEU A 254 5.21 -5.15 17.04
N TYR A 255 6.37 -4.80 17.60
CA TYR A 255 6.74 -5.16 18.97
C TYR A 255 6.92 -3.97 19.91
N THR A 256 6.99 -2.75 19.44
CA THR A 256 6.83 -1.59 20.31
C THR A 256 5.39 -1.54 20.81
N SER A 257 5.10 -2.44 21.73
CA SER A 257 4.03 -2.23 22.67
C SER A 257 4.37 -0.96 23.45
N PRO A 258 3.44 -0.04 23.67
CA PRO A 258 3.57 0.93 24.72
C PRO A 258 3.47 0.14 26.03
N SER A 259 4.54 -0.48 26.46
CA SER A 259 4.65 -0.95 27.83
C SER A 259 5.20 0.20 28.65
N PRO A 260 4.37 0.90 29.42
CA PRO A 260 4.90 1.66 30.52
C PRO A 260 5.29 0.66 31.59
N ARG A 261 6.55 0.45 31.75
CA ARG A 261 7.09 0.06 33.04
C ARG A 261 8.15 1.06 33.46
#